data_44e55ebb9de796d72ce6c4d0ad8c0c78
#
_entry.id   44e55ebb9de796d72ce6c4d0ad8c0c78
#
_cell.length_a   1.000
_cell.length_b   1.000
_cell.length_c   1.000
_cell.angle_alpha   90.00
_cell.angle_beta   90.00
_cell.angle_gamma   90.00
#
_symmetry.space_group_name_H-M   'P 1'
#
loop_
_entity.id
_entity.type
_entity.pdbx_description
1 polymer ?
#
loop_
_entity_poly.entity_id
_entity_poly.type
_entity_poly.pdbx_seq_one_letter_code
_entity_poly.pdbx_strand_id
1 'polypeptide(L)'
;MKQIALLALGLLATLGVEAQTYKFDFTTGKKTKDGYTKITPADRYSEEKGYGYDRQPSPEGKSTAPFFFSVTVPDGNYHVTAVIGNKRAAGETTVRGESRRLFFENVKTKKGELKPCTFVINKRNTHISEKENVRIKPRERQKLNWDDKLTLEFNGDAPQLSELIIEKVNNVPTVFLCGNSTVVDQDNEPWASWGQMIPRFFNDSICFANYAESGESANTFIGAGRLKKALTQMKPGDYIFMEFGHNDQKQKGPGKGAYYSFMTSLKTFIDEARARGAYPVLVTPTQRRSFDENGKIRDTHEDYPEACLLYT
;
A
#
# COMPACT_ATOMS: atom_id res chain seq x y z
N MET A 1 58.04 -8.75 -36.37
CA MET A 1 57.27 -7.93 -35.43
C MET A 1 56.02 -8.67 -35.03
N LYS A 2 55.96 -9.26 -33.83
CA LYS A 2 54.82 -10.01 -33.33
C LYS A 2 53.94 -9.06 -32.52
N GLN A 3 52.69 -8.85 -32.99
CA GLN A 3 51.69 -8.14 -32.21
C GLN A 3 51.09 -9.05 -31.15
N ILE A 4 51.23 -8.67 -29.90
CA ILE A 4 50.59 -9.30 -28.76
C ILE A 4 49.27 -8.61 -28.55
N ALA A 5 48.15 -9.33 -28.79
CA ALA A 5 46.80 -8.87 -28.47
C ALA A 5 46.56 -9.13 -26.98
N LEU A 6 46.41 -8.07 -26.18
CA LEU A 6 45.92 -8.13 -24.79
C LEU A 6 44.38 -8.30 -24.82
N LEU A 7 43.89 -9.46 -24.45
CA LEU A 7 42.50 -9.65 -24.08
C LEU A 7 42.28 -9.14 -22.66
N ALA A 8 41.60 -8.00 -22.52
CA ALA A 8 41.08 -7.54 -21.25
C ALA A 8 39.79 -8.30 -20.92
N LEU A 9 39.88 -9.28 -20.02
CA LEU A 9 38.72 -9.94 -19.42
C LEU A 9 38.12 -8.97 -18.42
N GLY A 10 37.02 -8.32 -18.81
CA GLY A 10 36.22 -7.51 -17.91
C GLY A 10 35.45 -8.44 -16.94
N LEU A 11 35.91 -8.50 -15.69
CA LEU A 11 35.13 -9.10 -14.60
C LEU A 11 33.90 -8.18 -14.33
N LEU A 12 32.73 -8.55 -14.84
CA LEU A 12 31.47 -8.01 -14.37
C LEU A 12 31.24 -8.56 -12.94
N ALA A 13 31.65 -7.80 -11.95
CA ALA A 13 31.20 -8.01 -10.58
C ALA A 13 29.71 -7.69 -10.54
N THR A 14 28.84 -8.70 -10.58
CA THR A 14 27.44 -8.56 -10.16
C THR A 14 27.46 -8.27 -8.67
N LEU A 15 27.38 -7.00 -8.30
CA LEU A 15 27.04 -6.59 -6.95
C LEU A 15 25.63 -7.14 -6.68
N GLY A 16 25.56 -8.31 -6.04
CA GLY A 16 24.33 -8.80 -5.46
C GLY A 16 23.87 -7.77 -4.44
N VAL A 17 22.79 -7.05 -4.77
CA VAL A 17 22.09 -6.24 -3.76
C VAL A 17 21.53 -7.25 -2.76
N GLU A 18 22.20 -7.43 -1.62
CA GLU A 18 21.62 -8.19 -0.52
C GLU A 18 20.25 -7.61 -0.21
N ALA A 19 19.24 -8.47 -0.20
CA ALA A 19 17.88 -8.05 0.12
C ALA A 19 17.88 -7.47 1.54
N GLN A 20 17.62 -6.17 1.64
CA GLN A 20 17.62 -5.47 2.91
C GLN A 20 16.53 -6.06 3.82
N THR A 21 16.96 -6.71 4.90
CA THR A 21 16.10 -7.38 5.88
C THR A 21 16.22 -6.70 7.23
N TYR A 22 15.07 -6.34 7.80
CA TYR A 22 14.97 -5.79 9.16
C TYR A 22 14.30 -6.81 10.07
N LYS A 23 14.88 -7.07 11.25
CA LYS A 23 14.36 -8.06 12.22
C LYS A 23 14.28 -7.44 13.61
N PHE A 24 13.09 -7.43 14.20
CA PHE A 24 12.82 -6.82 15.49
C PHE A 24 12.25 -7.83 16.48
N ASP A 25 12.75 -7.84 17.71
CA ASP A 25 12.30 -8.67 18.82
C ASP A 25 11.61 -7.82 19.89
N PHE A 26 10.31 -7.96 20.02
CA PHE A 26 9.45 -7.27 20.98
C PHE A 26 9.23 -8.04 22.28
N THR A 27 9.84 -9.22 22.43
CA THR A 27 9.69 -10.02 23.65
C THR A 27 10.37 -9.36 24.85
N THR A 28 9.85 -9.61 26.04
CA THR A 28 10.38 -9.02 27.29
C THR A 28 11.61 -9.77 27.87
N GLY A 29 12.11 -10.81 27.19
CA GLY A 29 13.29 -11.56 27.61
C GLY A 29 14.58 -10.73 27.50
N LYS A 30 15.58 -11.02 28.36
CA LYS A 30 16.90 -10.36 28.33
C LYS A 30 17.75 -10.76 27.11
N LYS A 31 17.57 -11.98 26.59
CA LYS A 31 18.28 -12.48 25.41
C LYS A 31 17.50 -12.11 24.15
N THR A 32 18.20 -11.53 23.18
CA THR A 32 17.68 -11.25 21.85
C THR A 32 18.07 -12.40 20.91
N LYS A 33 17.26 -12.72 19.92
CA LYS A 33 17.63 -13.65 18.85
C LYS A 33 18.80 -13.10 18.04
N ASP A 34 19.69 -13.96 17.57
CA ASP A 34 20.78 -13.54 16.69
C ASP A 34 20.23 -12.87 15.41
N GLY A 35 20.81 -11.73 15.06
CA GLY A 35 20.40 -10.93 13.92
C GLY A 35 19.11 -10.11 14.12
N TYR A 36 18.53 -10.07 15.33
CA TYR A 36 17.38 -9.23 15.67
C TYR A 36 17.80 -7.99 16.47
N THR A 37 17.11 -6.88 16.21
CA THR A 37 17.18 -5.69 17.05
C THR A 37 16.16 -5.81 18.16
N LYS A 38 16.60 -5.69 19.42
CA LYS A 38 15.70 -5.68 20.57
C LYS A 38 14.91 -4.39 20.63
N ILE A 39 13.61 -4.48 20.79
CA ILE A 39 12.69 -3.34 20.93
C ILE A 39 12.12 -3.32 22.35
N THR A 40 12.21 -2.17 22.97
CA THR A 40 11.66 -1.85 24.29
C THR A 40 10.60 -0.74 24.18
N PRO A 41 9.73 -0.53 25.15
CA PRO A 41 8.76 0.57 25.12
C PRO A 41 9.39 1.98 24.97
N ALA A 42 10.67 2.15 25.32
CA ALA A 42 11.39 3.41 25.15
C ALA A 42 11.87 3.69 23.72
N ASP A 43 11.81 2.69 22.83
CA ASP A 43 12.34 2.81 21.48
C ASP A 43 11.38 3.57 20.55
N ARG A 44 11.42 4.91 20.67
CA ARG A 44 10.68 5.82 19.79
C ARG A 44 11.34 5.92 18.42
N TYR A 45 10.51 6.12 17.40
CA TYR A 45 11.02 6.44 16.07
C TYR A 45 11.76 7.78 16.09
N SER A 46 12.90 7.81 15.42
CA SER A 46 13.60 9.03 15.02
C SER A 46 14.21 8.81 13.63
N GLU A 47 14.42 9.88 12.89
CA GLU A 47 15.05 9.82 11.56
C GLU A 47 16.45 9.22 11.62
N GLU A 48 17.24 9.58 12.66
CA GLU A 48 18.60 9.05 12.89
C GLU A 48 18.58 7.52 13.11
N LYS A 49 17.66 7.02 13.93
CA LYS A 49 17.52 5.60 14.25
C LYS A 49 16.89 4.80 13.11
N GLY A 50 15.97 5.43 12.38
CA GLY A 50 15.25 4.86 11.26
C GLY A 50 14.18 3.83 11.62
N TYR A 51 13.88 3.57 12.90
CA TYR A 51 12.81 2.68 13.35
C TYR A 51 12.32 3.01 14.76
N GLY A 52 11.13 2.54 15.12
CA GLY A 52 10.62 2.65 16.49
C GLY A 52 9.11 2.82 16.56
N TYR A 53 8.61 2.91 17.80
CA TYR A 53 7.22 3.26 18.04
C TYR A 53 6.92 4.69 17.59
N ASP A 54 5.87 4.85 16.79
CA ASP A 54 5.50 6.11 16.16
C ASP A 54 4.06 6.47 16.48
N ARG A 55 3.68 7.75 16.41
CA ARG A 55 2.34 8.35 16.54
C ARG A 55 1.63 8.14 17.89
N GLN A 56 1.63 6.94 18.43
CA GLN A 56 1.01 6.59 19.71
C GLN A 56 2.08 6.26 20.76
N PRO A 57 1.77 6.39 22.05
CA PRO A 57 2.63 5.85 23.08
C PRO A 57 2.93 4.37 22.80
N SER A 58 4.17 3.94 23.07
CA SER A 58 4.51 2.53 23.04
C SER A 58 3.63 1.77 24.05
N PRO A 59 3.30 0.50 23.79
CA PRO A 59 2.53 -0.30 24.72
C PRO A 59 3.32 -0.49 26.02
N GLU A 60 2.89 0.15 27.10
CA GLU A 60 3.44 -0.05 28.44
C GLU A 60 2.64 -1.13 29.16
N GLY A 61 3.29 -2.26 29.48
CA GLY A 61 2.69 -3.31 30.29
C GLY A 61 1.52 -4.02 29.58
N LYS A 62 0.30 -3.90 30.14
CA LYS A 62 -0.92 -4.50 29.63
C LYS A 62 -1.76 -3.56 28.77
N SER A 63 -1.16 -2.62 28.10
CA SER A 63 -1.90 -1.65 27.28
C SER A 63 -2.75 -2.39 26.24
N THR A 64 -4.03 -2.04 26.18
CA THR A 64 -4.96 -2.45 25.13
C THR A 64 -5.06 -1.41 24.02
N ALA A 65 -4.31 -0.33 24.13
CA ALA A 65 -4.30 0.73 23.14
C ALA A 65 -3.61 0.30 21.84
N PRO A 66 -4.09 0.74 20.69
CA PRO A 66 -3.39 0.56 19.42
C PRO A 66 -1.98 1.16 19.46
N PHE A 67 -1.03 0.51 18.80
CA PHE A 67 0.30 1.06 18.64
C PHE A 67 0.78 0.97 17.20
N PHE A 68 1.69 1.86 16.86
CA PHE A 68 2.30 1.95 15.54
C PHE A 68 3.80 1.72 15.65
N PHE A 69 4.34 0.99 14.68
CA PHE A 69 5.78 0.78 14.53
C PHE A 69 6.19 1.14 13.12
N SER A 70 7.14 2.06 12.99
CA SER A 70 7.63 2.58 11.71
C SER A 70 9.07 2.20 11.47
N VAL A 71 9.41 1.94 10.21
CA VAL A 71 10.77 1.67 9.74
C VAL A 71 11.03 2.49 8.48
N THR A 72 12.11 3.26 8.46
CA THR A 72 12.54 3.98 7.26
C THR A 72 13.06 2.99 6.23
N VAL A 73 12.42 2.96 5.06
CA VAL A 73 12.77 2.04 3.98
C VAL A 73 12.61 2.71 2.62
N PRO A 74 13.39 2.35 1.60
CA PRO A 74 13.18 2.80 0.22
C PRO A 74 11.79 2.44 -0.32
N ASP A 75 11.37 3.08 -1.40
CA ASP A 75 10.15 2.69 -2.12
C ASP A 75 10.25 1.25 -2.62
N GLY A 76 9.11 0.54 -2.60
CA GLY A 76 9.02 -0.84 -3.08
C GLY A 76 8.05 -1.70 -2.31
N ASN A 77 8.09 -2.99 -2.60
CA ASN A 77 7.30 -4.01 -1.92
C ASN A 77 8.12 -4.69 -0.83
N TYR A 78 7.46 -4.95 0.29
CA TYR A 78 8.07 -5.60 1.46
C TYR A 78 7.23 -6.78 1.91
N HIS A 79 7.85 -7.95 1.98
CA HIS A 79 7.29 -9.11 2.68
C HIS A 79 7.45 -8.89 4.17
N VAL A 80 6.33 -8.95 4.88
CA VAL A 80 6.26 -8.73 6.32
C VAL A 80 5.82 -10.01 7.00
N THR A 81 6.58 -10.43 8.01
CA THR A 81 6.17 -11.46 8.96
C THR A 81 5.99 -10.83 10.33
N ALA A 82 4.75 -10.69 10.76
CA ALA A 82 4.40 -10.24 12.11
C ALA A 82 4.02 -11.45 12.96
N VAL A 83 4.80 -11.78 13.98
CA VAL A 83 4.49 -12.88 14.92
C VAL A 83 3.61 -12.33 16.04
N ILE A 84 2.31 -12.61 15.95
CA ILE A 84 1.28 -12.15 16.88
C ILE A 84 1.18 -13.11 18.05
N GLY A 85 0.97 -12.56 19.25
CA GLY A 85 0.81 -13.30 20.48
C GLY A 85 1.84 -13.00 21.54
N ASN A 86 1.64 -13.55 22.74
CA ASN A 86 2.47 -13.29 23.92
C ASN A 86 2.56 -14.53 24.81
N LYS A 87 3.75 -14.80 25.36
CA LYS A 87 3.97 -15.94 26.29
C LYS A 87 3.21 -15.82 27.60
N ARG A 88 2.78 -14.60 28.00
CA ARG A 88 2.23 -14.31 29.34
C ARG A 88 0.73 -14.09 29.35
N ALA A 89 0.12 -13.69 28.23
CA ALA A 89 -1.29 -13.33 28.13
C ALA A 89 -1.90 -13.79 26.81
N ALA A 90 -3.22 -14.03 26.81
CA ALA A 90 -4.01 -14.12 25.58
C ALA A 90 -4.17 -12.74 24.96
N GLY A 91 -4.45 -12.68 23.65
CA GLY A 91 -4.65 -11.44 22.94
C GLY A 91 -5.56 -11.56 21.73
N GLU A 92 -5.94 -10.41 21.20
CA GLU A 92 -6.63 -10.27 19.92
C GLU A 92 -6.01 -9.09 19.17
N THR A 93 -5.49 -9.33 17.97
CA THR A 93 -4.73 -8.34 17.21
C THR A 93 -5.26 -8.25 15.79
N THR A 94 -5.55 -7.03 15.35
CA THR A 94 -5.76 -6.63 13.96
C THR A 94 -4.48 -5.99 13.44
N VAL A 95 -4.00 -6.38 12.26
CA VAL A 95 -2.80 -5.85 11.64
C VAL A 95 -3.19 -5.01 10.42
N ARG A 96 -2.80 -3.73 10.47
CA ARG A 96 -2.94 -2.79 9.36
C ARG A 96 -1.58 -2.21 8.99
N GLY A 97 -1.49 -1.63 7.80
CA GLY A 97 -0.29 -0.92 7.38
C GLY A 97 -0.62 0.37 6.67
N GLU A 98 0.31 1.31 6.69
CA GLU A 98 0.13 2.62 6.10
C GLU A 98 -1.14 3.30 6.66
N SER A 99 -1.92 4.00 5.85
CA SER A 99 -3.21 4.59 6.28
C SER A 99 -4.30 3.51 6.43
N ARG A 100 -4.18 2.66 7.44
CA ARG A 100 -5.17 1.65 7.84
C ARG A 100 -5.48 0.57 6.78
N ARG A 101 -4.57 0.25 5.86
CA ARG A 101 -4.73 -0.85 4.91
C ARG A 101 -4.77 -2.18 5.67
N LEU A 102 -5.86 -2.96 5.51
CA LEU A 102 -6.15 -4.13 6.34
C LEU A 102 -5.49 -5.38 5.79
N PHE A 103 -4.71 -6.07 6.63
CA PHE A 103 -4.08 -7.35 6.30
C PHE A 103 -4.65 -8.50 7.11
N PHE A 104 -4.75 -8.34 8.42
CA PHE A 104 -5.32 -9.36 9.31
C PHE A 104 -6.31 -8.72 10.27
N GLU A 105 -7.39 -9.42 10.54
CA GLU A 105 -8.47 -8.95 11.39
C GLU A 105 -8.72 -9.94 12.52
N ASN A 106 -8.76 -9.42 13.76
CA ASN A 106 -9.17 -10.17 14.97
C ASN A 106 -8.42 -11.51 15.18
N VAL A 107 -7.09 -11.50 14.99
CA VAL A 107 -6.24 -12.67 15.22
C VAL A 107 -6.20 -12.96 16.70
N LYS A 108 -6.93 -13.97 17.14
CA LYS A 108 -6.97 -14.43 18.54
C LYS A 108 -5.82 -15.37 18.85
N THR A 109 -5.15 -15.13 19.96
CA THR A 109 -4.08 -15.98 20.49
C THR A 109 -4.34 -16.32 21.96
N LYS A 110 -4.09 -17.58 22.32
CA LYS A 110 -4.08 -18.03 23.73
C LYS A 110 -2.78 -17.57 24.40
N LYS A 111 -2.74 -17.59 25.73
CA LYS A 111 -1.50 -17.44 26.48
C LYS A 111 -0.47 -18.45 26.00
N GLY A 112 0.71 -17.98 25.59
CA GLY A 112 1.81 -18.81 25.11
C GLY A 112 1.73 -19.15 23.60
N GLU A 113 0.62 -18.88 22.94
CA GLU A 113 0.46 -19.09 21.51
C GLU A 113 1.10 -17.95 20.72
N LEU A 114 1.83 -18.30 19.66
CA LEU A 114 2.44 -17.37 18.71
C LEU A 114 1.98 -17.72 17.30
N LYS A 115 1.41 -16.77 16.58
CA LYS A 115 0.89 -16.93 15.21
C LYS A 115 1.65 -16.03 14.23
N PRO A 116 2.37 -16.58 13.24
CA PRO A 116 2.92 -15.78 12.16
C PRO A 116 1.78 -15.29 11.25
N CYS A 117 1.78 -14.00 10.96
CA CYS A 117 0.92 -13.33 9.99
C CYS A 117 1.82 -12.78 8.89
N THR A 118 1.72 -13.34 7.67
CA THR A 118 2.56 -12.96 6.53
C THR A 118 1.75 -12.23 5.47
N PHE A 119 2.29 -11.16 4.93
CA PHE A 119 1.68 -10.34 3.87
C PHE A 119 2.73 -9.54 3.12
N VAL A 120 2.36 -9.02 1.96
CA VAL A 120 3.22 -8.08 1.22
C VAL A 120 2.56 -6.71 1.20
N ILE A 121 3.35 -5.68 1.51
CA ILE A 121 2.91 -4.29 1.55
C ILE A 121 3.78 -3.42 0.66
N ASN A 122 3.15 -2.50 -0.08
CA ASN A 122 3.84 -1.48 -0.86
C ASN A 122 4.01 -0.21 -0.03
N LYS A 123 5.24 0.28 0.02
CA LYS A 123 5.64 1.58 0.56
C LYS A 123 6.07 2.50 -0.56
N ARG A 124 5.68 3.75 -0.51
CA ARG A 124 6.07 4.79 -1.46
C ARG A 124 6.10 6.17 -0.80
N ASN A 125 6.88 7.07 -1.39
CA ASN A 125 6.84 8.50 -1.11
C ASN A 125 6.34 9.28 -2.36
N THR A 126 6.33 10.60 -2.29
CA THR A 126 5.85 11.47 -3.39
C THR A 126 6.83 11.57 -4.55
N HIS A 127 8.08 11.17 -4.38
CA HIS A 127 9.14 11.40 -5.34
C HIS A 127 8.96 10.57 -6.63
N ILE A 128 8.96 11.23 -7.78
CA ILE A 128 8.87 10.60 -9.11
C ILE A 128 10.25 10.62 -9.78
N SER A 129 10.91 11.77 -9.77
CA SER A 129 12.24 12.00 -10.31
C SER A 129 12.90 13.15 -9.55
N GLU A 130 14.16 13.46 -9.84
CA GLU A 130 14.90 14.59 -9.23
C GLU A 130 14.14 15.94 -9.27
N LYS A 131 13.26 16.13 -10.25
CA LYS A 131 12.55 17.39 -10.47
C LYS A 131 11.05 17.30 -10.30
N GLU A 132 10.51 16.11 -9.96
CA GLU A 132 9.08 15.89 -10.01
C GLU A 132 8.58 15.04 -8.84
N ASN A 133 7.50 15.51 -8.24
CA ASN A 133 6.80 14.85 -7.16
C ASN A 133 5.31 14.71 -7.47
N VAL A 134 4.65 13.73 -6.88
CA VAL A 134 3.20 13.64 -6.85
C VAL A 134 2.64 14.88 -6.14
N ARG A 135 1.65 15.52 -6.75
CA ARG A 135 0.93 16.63 -6.11
C ARG A 135 -0.14 16.06 -5.17
N ILE A 136 0.24 15.87 -3.92
CA ILE A 136 -0.69 15.45 -2.87
C ILE A 136 -1.52 16.63 -2.35
N LYS A 137 -2.76 16.33 -1.95
CA LYS A 137 -3.67 17.32 -1.34
C LYS A 137 -3.22 17.66 0.09
N PRO A 138 -3.52 18.85 0.61
CA PRO A 138 -3.12 19.24 1.99
C PRO A 138 -3.47 18.19 3.05
N ARG A 139 -4.64 17.57 2.95
CA ARG A 139 -5.07 16.51 3.89
C ARG A 139 -4.24 15.23 3.84
N GLU A 140 -3.58 14.95 2.71
CA GLU A 140 -2.73 13.75 2.58
C GLU A 140 -1.38 13.88 3.28
N ARG A 141 -0.95 15.10 3.62
CA ARG A 141 0.34 15.33 4.29
C ARG A 141 0.43 14.69 5.67
N GLN A 142 -0.70 14.36 6.26
CA GLN A 142 -0.77 13.68 7.56
C GLN A 142 -1.02 12.18 7.44
N LYS A 143 -1.28 11.69 6.21
CA LYS A 143 -1.46 10.27 5.93
C LYS A 143 -0.11 9.57 5.87
N LEU A 144 -0.11 8.28 6.19
CA LEU A 144 1.09 7.43 6.20
C LEU A 144 1.50 6.92 4.81
N ASN A 145 0.77 7.26 3.75
CA ASN A 145 0.95 6.66 2.43
C ASN A 145 2.04 7.32 1.57
N TRP A 146 2.58 8.46 1.96
CA TRP A 146 3.43 9.30 1.11
C TRP A 146 4.69 9.81 1.81
N ASP A 147 5.19 9.05 2.77
CA ASP A 147 6.42 9.39 3.51
C ASP A 147 7.54 8.37 3.25
N ASP A 148 8.65 8.47 3.97
CA ASP A 148 9.81 7.58 3.83
C ASP A 148 9.77 6.39 4.78
N LYS A 149 8.64 6.16 5.47
CA LYS A 149 8.48 5.10 6.44
C LYS A 149 7.50 4.05 5.95
N LEU A 150 7.77 2.80 6.26
CA LEU A 150 6.77 1.75 6.32
C LEU A 150 6.22 1.71 7.74
N THR A 151 4.95 2.06 7.90
CA THR A 151 4.28 2.10 9.19
C THR A 151 3.26 0.96 9.32
N LEU A 152 3.37 0.19 10.39
CA LEU A 152 2.44 -0.88 10.74
C LEU A 152 1.65 -0.50 12.00
N GLU A 153 0.35 -0.76 11.97
CA GLU A 153 -0.58 -0.58 13.09
C GLU A 153 -0.99 -1.94 13.64
N PHE A 154 -0.89 -2.09 14.95
CA PHE A 154 -1.40 -3.23 15.72
C PHE A 154 -2.53 -2.75 16.61
N ASN A 155 -3.76 -3.22 16.34
CA ASN A 155 -5.00 -2.77 16.94
C ASN A 155 -5.80 -3.99 17.45
N GLY A 156 -6.90 -3.79 18.15
CA GLY A 156 -7.78 -4.81 18.69
C GLY A 156 -7.95 -4.71 20.21
N ASP A 157 -8.64 -5.67 20.83
CA ASP A 157 -8.93 -5.62 22.27
C ASP A 157 -7.70 -5.78 23.16
N ALA A 158 -6.69 -6.53 22.67
CA ALA A 158 -5.43 -6.73 23.37
C ALA A 158 -4.32 -7.00 22.35
N PRO A 159 -3.89 -5.95 21.61
CA PRO A 159 -2.93 -6.11 20.52
C PRO A 159 -1.56 -6.55 21.03
N GLN A 160 -0.98 -7.55 20.36
CA GLN A 160 0.29 -8.17 20.75
C GLN A 160 1.18 -8.37 19.53
N LEU A 161 2.47 -8.11 19.70
CA LEU A 161 3.50 -8.37 18.72
C LEU A 161 4.72 -8.94 19.45
N SER A 162 5.21 -10.08 19.02
CA SER A 162 6.41 -10.71 19.56
C SER A 162 7.63 -10.53 18.68
N GLU A 163 7.46 -10.59 17.36
CA GLU A 163 8.53 -10.46 16.39
C GLU A 163 8.01 -9.78 15.11
N LEU A 164 8.88 -9.03 14.46
CA LEU A 164 8.59 -8.40 13.17
C LEU A 164 9.80 -8.58 12.25
N ILE A 165 9.55 -9.12 11.05
CA ILE A 165 10.55 -9.25 9.99
C ILE A 165 10.00 -8.50 8.78
N ILE A 166 10.83 -7.66 8.16
CA ILE A 166 10.51 -6.87 6.98
C ILE A 166 11.61 -7.10 5.95
N GLU A 167 11.26 -7.64 4.79
CA GLU A 167 12.20 -8.04 3.74
C GLU A 167 11.78 -7.41 2.41
N LYS A 168 12.68 -6.69 1.74
CA LYS A 168 12.39 -6.14 0.42
C LYS A 168 12.24 -7.26 -0.60
N VAL A 169 11.15 -7.23 -1.39
CA VAL A 169 10.85 -8.24 -2.41
C VAL A 169 10.54 -7.61 -3.77
N ASN A 170 11.01 -8.24 -4.85
CA ASN A 170 10.83 -7.76 -6.21
C ASN A 170 10.08 -8.74 -7.12
N ASN A 171 9.90 -9.98 -6.68
CA ASN A 171 9.34 -11.09 -7.46
C ASN A 171 7.83 -11.31 -7.24
N VAL A 172 7.19 -10.47 -6.41
CA VAL A 172 5.74 -10.55 -6.16
C VAL A 172 5.01 -9.61 -7.14
N PRO A 173 3.94 -10.08 -7.83
CA PRO A 173 3.10 -9.22 -8.65
C PRO A 173 2.45 -8.12 -7.81
N THR A 174 2.32 -6.93 -8.38
CA THR A 174 1.70 -5.78 -7.73
C THR A 174 0.41 -5.41 -8.43
N VAL A 175 -0.66 -5.20 -7.66
CA VAL A 175 -1.91 -4.60 -8.10
C VAL A 175 -1.91 -3.13 -7.70
N PHE A 176 -1.72 -2.25 -8.67
CA PHE A 176 -1.81 -0.81 -8.48
C PHE A 176 -3.28 -0.40 -8.49
N LEU A 177 -3.79 0.09 -7.37
CA LEU A 177 -5.16 0.56 -7.24
C LEU A 177 -5.22 2.07 -7.52
N CYS A 178 -5.91 2.44 -8.59
CA CYS A 178 -6.11 3.82 -9.02
C CYS A 178 -7.60 4.15 -8.93
N GLY A 179 -7.94 5.22 -8.24
CA GLY A 179 -9.35 5.56 -8.04
C GLY A 179 -9.57 6.75 -7.13
N ASN A 180 -10.77 6.82 -6.63
CA ASN A 180 -11.27 7.91 -5.79
C ASN A 180 -11.56 7.45 -4.34
N SER A 181 -12.56 8.06 -3.67
CA SER A 181 -12.91 7.78 -2.27
C SER A 181 -13.44 6.38 -2.02
N THR A 182 -13.87 5.65 -3.04
CA THR A 182 -14.32 4.27 -2.93
C THR A 182 -13.16 3.26 -2.93
N VAL A 183 -11.97 3.72 -3.30
CA VAL A 183 -10.75 2.89 -3.43
C VAL A 183 -9.67 3.29 -2.42
N VAL A 184 -9.60 4.57 -2.02
CA VAL A 184 -8.53 5.14 -1.19
C VAL A 184 -8.38 4.48 0.18
N ASP A 185 -7.16 4.44 0.71
CA ASP A 185 -6.94 4.15 2.14
C ASP A 185 -7.49 5.31 2.98
N GLN A 186 -8.63 5.10 3.64
CA GLN A 186 -9.27 6.07 4.52
C GLN A 186 -8.53 6.14 5.85
N ASP A 187 -8.18 7.33 6.30
CA ASP A 187 -7.38 7.56 7.51
C ASP A 187 -8.19 7.64 8.81
N ASN A 188 -9.51 7.89 8.71
CA ASN A 188 -10.38 8.05 9.87
C ASN A 188 -11.59 7.12 9.82
N GLU A 189 -11.95 6.54 10.95
CA GLU A 189 -13.21 5.84 11.14
C GLU A 189 -14.38 6.82 11.19
N PRO A 190 -15.57 6.43 10.75
CA PRO A 190 -15.97 5.09 10.26
C PRO A 190 -15.74 4.85 8.76
N TRP A 191 -15.01 5.73 8.10
CA TRP A 191 -14.78 5.64 6.65
C TRP A 191 -13.91 4.44 6.30
N ALA A 192 -14.30 3.74 5.25
CA ALA A 192 -13.58 2.63 4.66
C ALA A 192 -13.82 2.59 3.15
N SER A 193 -13.00 1.86 2.43
CA SER A 193 -13.13 1.62 0.99
C SER A 193 -12.76 0.19 0.63
N TRP A 194 -13.16 -0.30 -0.55
CA TRP A 194 -12.82 -1.65 -0.95
C TRP A 194 -11.30 -1.80 -1.19
N GLY A 195 -10.64 -0.77 -1.72
CA GLY A 195 -9.19 -0.82 -1.97
C GLY A 195 -8.36 -0.89 -0.69
N GLN A 196 -8.87 -0.34 0.42
CA GLN A 196 -8.27 -0.44 1.74
C GLN A 196 -8.43 -1.84 2.35
N MET A 197 -9.54 -2.52 2.03
CA MET A 197 -9.91 -3.80 2.63
C MET A 197 -9.46 -5.01 1.82
N ILE A 198 -9.23 -4.86 0.52
CA ILE A 198 -8.96 -5.98 -0.40
C ILE A 198 -7.75 -6.84 0.01
N PRO A 199 -6.63 -6.31 0.55
CA PRO A 199 -5.48 -7.14 0.90
C PRO A 199 -5.82 -8.22 1.94
N ARG A 200 -6.83 -8.01 2.78
CA ARG A 200 -7.32 -8.96 3.80
C ARG A 200 -7.74 -10.31 3.19
N PHE A 201 -8.13 -10.34 1.92
CA PHE A 201 -8.66 -11.52 1.23
C PHE A 201 -7.62 -12.26 0.40
N PHE A 202 -6.36 -11.82 0.44
CA PHE A 202 -5.26 -12.41 -0.31
C PHE A 202 -4.13 -12.83 0.65
N ASN A 203 -3.29 -13.74 0.17
CA ASN A 203 -2.07 -14.15 0.87
C ASN A 203 -0.87 -13.28 0.43
N ASP A 204 0.32 -13.66 0.85
CA ASP A 204 1.57 -12.96 0.57
C ASP A 204 2.15 -13.19 -0.83
N SER A 205 1.38 -13.81 -1.73
CA SER A 205 1.79 -14.01 -3.14
C SER A 205 1.48 -12.80 -4.05
N ILE A 206 0.80 -11.77 -3.54
CA ILE A 206 0.40 -10.58 -4.28
C ILE A 206 0.48 -9.33 -3.39
N CYS A 207 0.86 -8.20 -3.97
CA CYS A 207 0.95 -6.91 -3.29
C CYS A 207 -0.12 -5.94 -3.82
N PHE A 208 -0.79 -5.21 -2.92
CA PHE A 208 -1.70 -4.12 -3.28
C PHE A 208 -1.06 -2.76 -2.98
N ALA A 209 -0.86 -1.96 -4.01
CA ALA A 209 -0.33 -0.62 -3.95
C ALA A 209 -1.45 0.41 -4.21
N ASN A 210 -2.04 0.96 -3.15
CA ASN A 210 -3.20 1.84 -3.27
C ASN A 210 -2.81 3.30 -3.49
N TYR A 211 -2.90 3.78 -4.73
CA TYR A 211 -2.60 5.15 -5.15
C TYR A 211 -3.83 6.07 -5.20
N ALA A 212 -5.01 5.54 -4.90
CA ALA A 212 -6.26 6.28 -4.94
C ALA A 212 -6.29 7.46 -3.96
N GLU A 213 -7.11 8.46 -4.26
CA GLU A 213 -7.37 9.57 -3.34
C GLU A 213 -8.78 10.12 -3.54
N SER A 214 -9.41 10.48 -2.41
CA SER A 214 -10.75 11.05 -2.38
C SER A 214 -10.87 12.29 -3.26
N GLY A 215 -11.93 12.34 -4.08
CA GLY A 215 -12.21 13.46 -4.97
C GLY A 215 -11.43 13.46 -6.29
N GLU A 216 -10.59 12.44 -6.56
CA GLU A 216 -9.97 12.30 -7.86
C GLU A 216 -10.97 11.81 -8.91
N SER A 217 -10.89 12.41 -10.10
CA SER A 217 -11.36 11.88 -11.37
C SER A 217 -10.19 11.27 -12.15
N ALA A 218 -10.43 10.51 -13.20
CA ALA A 218 -9.36 9.87 -13.96
C ALA A 218 -8.33 10.89 -14.46
N ASN A 219 -8.78 12.01 -15.04
CA ASN A 219 -7.90 13.05 -15.55
C ASN A 219 -7.16 13.84 -14.45
N THR A 220 -7.77 14.09 -13.27
CA THR A 220 -7.08 14.78 -12.18
C THR A 220 -6.05 13.90 -11.50
N PHE A 221 -6.30 12.60 -11.41
CA PHE A 221 -5.35 11.61 -10.94
C PHE A 221 -4.07 11.59 -11.82
N ILE A 222 -4.25 11.56 -13.15
CA ILE A 222 -3.14 11.67 -14.10
C ILE A 222 -2.42 13.01 -13.92
N GLY A 223 -3.18 14.10 -13.91
CA GLY A 223 -2.65 15.46 -13.77
C GLY A 223 -1.91 15.70 -12.45
N ALA A 224 -2.23 15.00 -11.38
CA ALA A 224 -1.51 15.06 -10.11
C ALA A 224 -0.19 14.26 -10.10
N GLY A 225 0.13 13.54 -11.19
CA GLY A 225 1.33 12.71 -11.30
C GLY A 225 1.23 11.34 -10.63
N ARG A 226 0.04 10.95 -10.13
CA ARG A 226 -0.17 9.68 -9.41
C ARG A 226 0.03 8.47 -10.32
N LEU A 227 -0.51 8.53 -11.55
CA LEU A 227 -0.24 7.49 -12.55
C LEU A 227 1.26 7.41 -12.84
N LYS A 228 1.91 8.54 -13.12
CA LYS A 228 3.34 8.58 -13.40
C LYS A 228 4.17 7.95 -12.28
N LYS A 229 3.83 8.22 -11.02
CA LYS A 229 4.47 7.59 -9.86
C LYS A 229 4.24 6.06 -9.83
N ALA A 230 3.02 5.59 -10.05
CA ALA A 230 2.73 4.16 -10.13
C ALA A 230 3.57 3.47 -11.22
N LEU A 231 3.68 4.11 -12.38
CA LEU A 231 4.45 3.61 -13.52
C LEU A 231 5.98 3.53 -13.24
N THR A 232 6.52 4.28 -12.29
CA THR A 232 7.94 4.13 -11.89
C THR A 232 8.24 2.82 -11.15
N GLN A 233 7.23 2.19 -10.57
CA GLN A 233 7.36 0.93 -9.82
C GLN A 233 6.80 -0.28 -10.58
N MET A 234 6.05 -0.02 -11.65
CA MET A 234 5.36 -1.05 -12.43
C MET A 234 6.34 -1.86 -13.29
N LYS A 235 6.17 -3.19 -13.26
CA LYS A 235 6.97 -4.14 -14.04
C LYS A 235 6.07 -5.11 -14.82
N PRO A 236 6.60 -5.86 -15.78
CA PRO A 236 5.85 -6.89 -16.50
C PRO A 236 5.22 -7.90 -15.53
N GLY A 237 3.95 -8.25 -15.79
CA GLY A 237 3.17 -9.16 -14.96
C GLY A 237 2.41 -8.49 -13.80
N ASP A 238 2.59 -7.19 -13.57
CA ASP A 238 1.79 -6.42 -12.63
C ASP A 238 0.39 -6.11 -13.17
N TYR A 239 -0.49 -5.63 -12.31
CA TYR A 239 -1.86 -5.23 -12.65
C TYR A 239 -2.10 -3.77 -12.27
N ILE A 240 -2.96 -3.08 -13.03
CA ILE A 240 -3.48 -1.77 -12.64
C ILE A 240 -5.00 -1.80 -12.69
N PHE A 241 -5.63 -1.59 -11.54
CA PHE A 241 -7.08 -1.52 -11.39
C PHE A 241 -7.50 -0.04 -11.36
N MET A 242 -8.48 0.31 -12.17
CA MET A 242 -8.93 1.69 -12.34
C MET A 242 -10.42 1.79 -12.05
N GLU A 243 -10.80 2.42 -10.92
CA GLU A 243 -12.20 2.75 -10.61
C GLU A 243 -12.36 4.27 -10.50
N PHE A 244 -12.95 4.85 -11.53
CA PHE A 244 -13.28 6.26 -11.61
C PHE A 244 -14.76 6.43 -12.04
N GLY A 245 -15.20 7.66 -12.33
CA GLY A 245 -16.56 7.98 -12.73
C GLY A 245 -17.28 8.90 -11.74
N HIS A 246 -17.26 8.59 -10.43
CA HIS A 246 -17.93 9.38 -9.38
C HIS A 246 -17.62 10.88 -9.40
N ASN A 247 -16.39 11.25 -9.68
CA ASN A 247 -15.96 12.64 -9.71
C ASN A 247 -15.83 13.16 -11.14
N ASP A 248 -15.62 12.27 -12.11
CA ASP A 248 -15.59 12.61 -13.54
C ASP A 248 -16.92 13.19 -13.98
N GLN A 249 -18.04 12.60 -13.56
CA GLN A 249 -19.40 13.08 -13.87
C GLN A 249 -19.74 14.47 -13.33
N LYS A 250 -18.99 14.96 -12.35
CA LYS A 250 -19.14 16.32 -11.79
C LYS A 250 -18.48 17.38 -12.69
N GLN A 251 -17.61 16.96 -13.60
CA GLN A 251 -16.95 17.88 -14.54
C GLN A 251 -17.89 18.20 -15.70
N LYS A 252 -18.14 19.47 -15.93
CA LYS A 252 -19.03 19.95 -16.98
C LYS A 252 -18.27 20.86 -17.95
N GLY A 253 -18.80 21.01 -19.15
CA GLY A 253 -18.27 21.89 -20.20
C GLY A 253 -17.66 21.14 -21.39
N PRO A 254 -17.12 21.86 -22.37
CA PRO A 254 -16.58 21.27 -23.60
C PRO A 254 -15.48 20.23 -23.32
N GLY A 255 -15.52 19.09 -24.00
CA GLY A 255 -14.55 18.01 -23.86
C GLY A 255 -14.66 17.21 -22.56
N LYS A 256 -15.68 17.46 -21.71
CA LYS A 256 -15.99 16.67 -20.52
C LYS A 256 -17.07 15.63 -20.80
N GLY A 257 -17.15 14.62 -19.96
CA GLY A 257 -18.15 13.57 -20.08
C GLY A 257 -17.56 12.16 -20.23
N ALA A 258 -18.46 11.18 -20.18
CA ALA A 258 -18.13 9.76 -20.18
C ALA A 258 -17.34 9.34 -21.42
N TYR A 259 -17.82 9.73 -22.62
CA TYR A 259 -17.22 9.39 -23.92
C TYR A 259 -16.10 10.35 -24.38
N TYR A 260 -15.72 11.33 -23.56
CA TYR A 260 -14.66 12.30 -23.86
C TYR A 260 -13.52 12.19 -22.86
N SER A 261 -13.44 13.12 -21.90
CA SER A 261 -12.31 13.20 -20.95
C SER A 261 -12.13 11.92 -20.13
N PHE A 262 -13.23 11.24 -19.76
CA PHE A 262 -13.16 10.01 -18.99
C PHE A 262 -12.55 8.85 -19.80
N MET A 263 -13.12 8.53 -20.98
CA MET A 263 -12.58 7.50 -21.86
C MET A 263 -11.13 7.78 -22.30
N THR A 264 -10.82 9.04 -22.66
CA THR A 264 -9.44 9.43 -23.03
C THR A 264 -8.47 9.18 -21.88
N SER A 265 -8.89 9.46 -20.63
CA SER A 265 -8.07 9.19 -19.46
C SER A 265 -7.90 7.68 -19.22
N LEU A 266 -8.97 6.90 -19.31
CA LEU A 266 -8.88 5.42 -19.19
C LEU A 266 -7.95 4.84 -20.25
N LYS A 267 -8.05 5.32 -21.49
CA LYS A 267 -7.12 4.91 -22.56
C LYS A 267 -5.67 5.18 -22.19
N THR A 268 -5.37 6.33 -21.59
CA THR A 268 -4.01 6.65 -21.13
C THR A 268 -3.51 5.61 -20.10
N PHE A 269 -4.33 5.24 -19.12
CA PHE A 269 -3.96 4.19 -18.14
C PHE A 269 -3.68 2.85 -18.81
N ILE A 270 -4.54 2.45 -19.77
CA ILE A 270 -4.44 1.18 -20.48
C ILE A 270 -3.16 1.13 -21.32
N ASP A 271 -2.92 2.16 -22.13
CA ASP A 271 -1.75 2.22 -23.02
C ASP A 271 -0.44 2.20 -22.22
N GLU A 272 -0.36 2.99 -21.15
CA GLU A 272 0.81 3.08 -20.29
C GLU A 272 1.10 1.77 -19.53
N ALA A 273 0.06 1.08 -19.08
CA ALA A 273 0.20 -0.23 -18.44
C ALA A 273 0.68 -1.29 -19.43
N ARG A 274 0.04 -1.37 -20.60
CA ARG A 274 0.41 -2.33 -21.66
C ARG A 274 1.83 -2.10 -22.16
N ALA A 275 2.25 -0.85 -22.31
CA ALA A 275 3.62 -0.51 -22.69
C ALA A 275 4.68 -1.03 -21.69
N ARG A 276 4.29 -1.33 -20.45
CA ARG A 276 5.16 -1.93 -19.41
C ARG A 276 4.96 -3.43 -19.21
N GLY A 277 4.14 -4.06 -20.05
CA GLY A 277 3.81 -5.48 -19.92
C GLY A 277 2.90 -5.80 -18.72
N ALA A 278 2.19 -4.78 -18.20
CA ALA A 278 1.23 -4.93 -17.12
C ALA A 278 -0.20 -5.08 -17.65
N TYR A 279 -1.08 -5.63 -16.82
CA TYR A 279 -2.46 -5.94 -17.16
C TYR A 279 -3.41 -4.84 -16.64
N PRO A 280 -4.05 -4.05 -17.52
CA PRO A 280 -5.07 -3.09 -17.12
C PRO A 280 -6.40 -3.81 -16.82
N VAL A 281 -7.03 -3.43 -15.71
CA VAL A 281 -8.34 -3.92 -15.27
C VAL A 281 -9.23 -2.71 -15.02
N LEU A 282 -10.28 -2.57 -15.81
CA LEU A 282 -11.30 -1.55 -15.62
C LEU A 282 -12.33 -2.02 -14.60
N VAL A 283 -12.61 -1.16 -13.63
CA VAL A 283 -13.62 -1.38 -12.60
C VAL A 283 -14.70 -0.31 -12.77
N THR A 284 -15.94 -0.73 -13.00
CA THR A 284 -17.07 0.20 -13.10
C THR A 284 -17.28 0.95 -11.77
N PRO A 285 -17.74 2.22 -11.78
CA PRO A 285 -17.99 2.95 -10.56
C PRO A 285 -18.99 2.22 -9.67
N THR A 286 -18.63 2.09 -8.39
CA THR A 286 -19.50 1.48 -7.37
C THR A 286 -20.83 2.21 -7.28
N GLN A 287 -21.93 1.47 -7.38
CA GLN A 287 -23.28 2.05 -7.32
C GLN A 287 -23.53 2.78 -6.00
N ARG A 288 -24.15 3.96 -6.09
CA ARG A 288 -24.60 4.69 -4.91
C ARG A 288 -25.80 3.98 -4.30
N ARG A 289 -25.87 3.98 -2.98
CA ARG A 289 -27.03 3.47 -2.25
C ARG A 289 -28.22 4.45 -2.38
N SER A 290 -28.71 4.63 -3.61
CA SER A 290 -29.84 5.49 -3.94
C SER A 290 -30.95 4.64 -4.52
N PHE A 291 -32.12 4.65 -3.87
CA PHE A 291 -33.27 3.85 -4.27
C PHE A 291 -34.46 4.76 -4.62
N ASP A 292 -35.30 4.30 -5.50
CA ASP A 292 -36.61 4.93 -5.78
C ASP A 292 -37.65 4.51 -4.74
N GLU A 293 -38.87 4.99 -4.89
CA GLU A 293 -40.01 4.70 -4.02
C GLU A 293 -40.42 3.21 -4.00
N ASN A 294 -40.04 2.45 -5.02
CA ASN A 294 -40.29 1.01 -5.14
C ASN A 294 -39.10 0.16 -4.63
N GLY A 295 -38.09 0.78 -4.05
CA GLY A 295 -36.87 0.09 -3.57
C GLY A 295 -35.92 -0.34 -4.68
N LYS A 296 -36.12 0.12 -5.94
CA LYS A 296 -35.19 -0.15 -7.04
C LYS A 296 -34.02 0.83 -7.00
N ILE A 297 -32.83 0.32 -7.24
CA ILE A 297 -31.62 1.16 -7.30
C ILE A 297 -31.71 2.13 -8.48
N ARG A 298 -31.43 3.41 -8.23
CA ARG A 298 -31.41 4.44 -9.27
C ARG A 298 -30.10 4.43 -10.02
N ASP A 299 -30.16 4.59 -11.32
CA ASP A 299 -28.98 4.93 -12.10
C ASP A 299 -28.52 6.35 -11.71
N THR A 300 -27.34 6.43 -11.10
CA THR A 300 -26.72 7.68 -10.65
C THR A 300 -25.37 7.94 -11.31
N HIS A 301 -24.99 7.08 -12.26
CA HIS A 301 -23.70 7.18 -12.94
C HIS A 301 -23.81 7.47 -14.43
N GLU A 302 -25.04 7.57 -14.94
CA GLU A 302 -25.29 7.90 -16.36
C GLU A 302 -24.45 6.94 -17.26
N ASP A 303 -23.85 7.46 -18.32
CA ASP A 303 -23.07 6.69 -19.30
C ASP A 303 -21.67 6.23 -18.83
N TYR A 304 -21.24 6.56 -17.59
CA TYR A 304 -19.89 6.25 -17.13
C TYR A 304 -19.59 4.76 -16.99
N PRO A 305 -20.53 3.91 -16.49
CA PRO A 305 -20.32 2.46 -16.48
C PRO A 305 -20.21 1.88 -17.90
N GLU A 306 -21.06 2.34 -18.83
CA GLU A 306 -21.02 1.90 -20.23
C GLU A 306 -19.71 2.30 -20.91
N ALA A 307 -19.31 3.58 -20.78
CA ALA A 307 -18.03 4.07 -21.31
C ALA A 307 -16.83 3.30 -20.75
N CYS A 308 -16.87 2.87 -19.48
CA CYS A 308 -15.86 2.01 -18.89
C CYS A 308 -15.79 0.65 -19.59
N LEU A 309 -16.91 0.04 -19.91
CA LEU A 309 -16.99 -1.29 -20.54
C LEU A 309 -16.62 -1.30 -22.02
N LEU A 310 -16.64 -0.15 -22.71
CA LEU A 310 -16.29 -0.09 -24.14
C LEU A 310 -14.81 -0.39 -24.44
N TYR A 311 -13.95 -0.43 -23.43
CA TYR A 311 -12.54 -0.80 -23.57
C TYR A 311 -12.24 -2.26 -23.23
N THR A 312 -13.22 -3.01 -22.80
CA THR A 312 -13.08 -4.46 -22.56
C THR A 312 -13.34 -5.24 -23.84
#